data_84931fb5e00f772a398c944f6b36d44d
#
_entry.id   84931fb5e00f772a398c944f6b36d44d
#
_cell.length_a   1.000
_cell.length_b   1.000
_cell.length_c   1.000
_cell.angle_alpha   90.00
_cell.angle_beta   90.00
_cell.angle_gamma   90.00
#
_symmetry.space_group_name_H-M   'P 1'
#
loop_
_entity.id
_entity.type
_entity.pdbx_description
1 polymer ?
#
loop_
_entity_poly.entity_id
_entity_poly.type
_entity_poly.pdbx_seq_one_letter_code
_entity_poly.pdbx_strand_id
1 'polypeptide(L)'
;MPVWQAVAGAAVVAAVVNLVVLFIGDAAGASLVLELNGKPDEIGAGDVVFMSVAAPVLGITAAVLLARWKPVFLRVGQIVGGSVAVLTAIGPLTQETDGGTAATLITMHLFVGLVAVAALEAIRRSRV
;
A
#
# COMPACT_ATOMS: atom_id res chain seq x y z
N MET A 1 18.37 3.18 11.86
CA MET A 1 17.83 2.00 11.15
C MET A 1 18.34 2.00 9.73
N PRO A 2 18.96 0.93 9.26
CA PRO A 2 19.35 0.82 7.86
C PRO A 2 18.14 0.87 6.93
N VAL A 3 18.29 1.50 5.78
CA VAL A 3 17.20 1.68 4.81
C VAL A 3 16.58 0.34 4.39
N TRP A 4 17.43 -0.68 4.14
CA TRP A 4 16.92 -1.97 3.71
C TRP A 4 16.03 -2.63 4.76
N GLN A 5 16.29 -2.42 6.07
CA GLN A 5 15.43 -2.94 7.14
C GLN A 5 14.09 -2.22 7.15
N ALA A 6 14.07 -0.92 6.94
CA ALA A 6 12.82 -0.16 6.85
C ALA A 6 12.00 -0.61 5.65
N VAL A 7 12.62 -0.80 4.50
CA VAL A 7 11.96 -1.26 3.28
C VAL A 7 11.43 -2.68 3.45
N ALA A 8 12.27 -3.60 3.93
CA ALA A 8 11.86 -4.99 4.16
C ALA A 8 10.75 -5.09 5.20
N GLY A 9 10.87 -4.35 6.30
CA GLY A 9 9.86 -4.30 7.35
C GLY A 9 8.52 -3.78 6.82
N ALA A 10 8.55 -2.70 6.03
CA ALA A 10 7.36 -2.15 5.42
C ALA A 10 6.69 -3.15 4.48
N ALA A 11 7.47 -3.83 3.65
CA ALA A 11 6.95 -4.83 2.71
C ALA A 11 6.31 -6.01 3.45
N VAL A 12 6.97 -6.53 4.47
CA VAL A 12 6.45 -7.66 5.26
C VAL A 12 5.18 -7.26 6.01
N VAL A 13 5.19 -6.13 6.69
CA VAL A 13 4.02 -5.65 7.45
C VAL A 13 2.84 -5.41 6.51
N ALA A 14 3.07 -4.74 5.38
CA ALA A 14 2.02 -4.48 4.41
C ALA A 14 1.44 -5.79 3.85
N ALA A 15 2.29 -6.74 3.48
CA ALA A 15 1.84 -8.03 2.96
C ALA A 15 1.02 -8.81 3.99
N VAL A 16 1.52 -8.93 5.22
CA VAL A 16 0.84 -9.68 6.29
C VAL A 16 -0.50 -9.02 6.63
N VAL A 17 -0.51 -7.72 6.87
CA VAL A 17 -1.74 -7.00 7.23
C VAL A 17 -2.77 -7.09 6.11
N ASN A 18 -2.35 -6.91 4.86
CA ASN A 18 -3.27 -6.95 3.73
C ASN A 18 -3.79 -8.36 3.46
N LEU A 19 -2.99 -9.40 3.69
CA LEU A 19 -3.50 -10.78 3.63
C LEU A 19 -4.56 -11.03 4.71
N VAL A 20 -4.35 -10.54 5.92
CA VAL A 20 -5.35 -10.65 7.00
C VAL A 20 -6.62 -9.92 6.60
N VAL A 21 -6.50 -8.72 6.04
CA VAL A 21 -7.65 -7.94 5.56
C VAL A 21 -8.38 -8.69 4.44
N LEU A 22 -7.65 -9.30 3.51
CA LEU A 22 -8.24 -10.11 2.44
C LEU A 22 -9.07 -11.27 3.00
N PHE A 23 -8.51 -12.03 3.95
CA PHE A 23 -9.20 -13.18 4.56
C PHE A 23 -10.41 -12.74 5.37
N ILE A 24 -10.33 -11.60 6.07
CA ILE A 24 -11.48 -11.04 6.78
C ILE A 24 -12.59 -10.66 5.80
N GLY A 25 -12.23 -10.00 4.69
CA GLY A 25 -13.18 -9.65 3.65
C GLY A 25 -13.87 -10.87 3.05
N ASP A 26 -13.09 -11.92 2.75
CA ASP A 26 -13.63 -13.18 2.24
C ASP A 26 -14.58 -13.84 3.24
N ALA A 27 -14.17 -13.92 4.51
CA ALA A 27 -15.00 -14.49 5.57
C ALA A 27 -16.27 -13.68 5.82
N ALA A 28 -16.24 -12.37 5.59
CA ALA A 28 -17.41 -11.49 5.71
C ALA A 28 -18.34 -11.53 4.50
N GLY A 29 -18.01 -12.33 3.48
CA GLY A 29 -18.87 -12.52 2.31
C GLY A 29 -18.56 -11.59 1.14
N ALA A 30 -17.45 -10.88 1.14
CA ALA A 30 -17.01 -10.10 -0.02
C ALA A 30 -16.72 -11.02 -1.21
N SER A 31 -17.17 -10.62 -2.40
CA SER A 31 -16.95 -11.43 -3.61
C SER A 31 -15.48 -11.45 -4.03
N LEU A 32 -14.74 -10.38 -3.72
CA LEU A 32 -13.35 -10.14 -4.11
C LEU A 32 -13.15 -10.18 -5.64
N VAL A 33 -14.20 -9.78 -6.36
CA VAL A 33 -14.19 -9.70 -7.82
C VAL A 33 -14.46 -8.26 -8.23
N LEU A 34 -13.63 -7.73 -9.13
CA LEU A 34 -13.83 -6.44 -9.77
C LEU A 34 -14.13 -6.65 -11.24
N GLU A 35 -14.97 -5.82 -11.81
CA GLU A 35 -15.13 -5.78 -13.26
C GLU A 35 -14.19 -4.72 -13.83
N LEU A 36 -13.20 -5.18 -14.57
CA LEU A 36 -12.23 -4.32 -15.27
C LEU A 36 -12.46 -4.46 -16.78
N ASN A 37 -12.80 -3.36 -17.42
CA ASN A 37 -13.06 -3.33 -18.87
C ASN A 37 -14.12 -4.37 -19.32
N GLY A 38 -15.16 -4.55 -18.49
CA GLY A 38 -16.22 -5.52 -18.76
C GLY A 38 -15.86 -6.98 -18.51
N LYS A 39 -14.70 -7.26 -17.90
CA LYS A 39 -14.24 -8.61 -17.55
C LYS A 39 -14.10 -8.75 -16.05
N PRO A 40 -14.54 -9.87 -15.45
CA PRO A 40 -14.32 -10.12 -14.03
C PRO A 40 -12.84 -10.37 -13.76
N ASP A 41 -12.32 -9.75 -12.70
CA ASP A 41 -10.97 -9.92 -12.21
C ASP A 41 -11.03 -10.32 -10.74
N GLU A 42 -10.52 -11.51 -10.41
CA GLU A 42 -10.49 -11.99 -9.04
C GLU A 42 -9.28 -11.44 -8.29
N ILE A 43 -9.52 -10.96 -7.07
CA ILE A 43 -8.46 -10.49 -6.19
C ILE A 43 -7.97 -11.69 -5.38
N GLY A 44 -6.80 -12.21 -5.75
CA GLY A 44 -6.18 -13.34 -5.08
C GLY A 44 -5.10 -12.93 -4.10
N ALA A 45 -4.68 -13.88 -3.26
CA ALA A 45 -3.59 -13.67 -2.29
C ALA A 45 -2.28 -13.28 -2.97
N GLY A 46 -1.98 -13.86 -4.13
CA GLY A 46 -0.78 -13.53 -4.90
C GLY A 46 -0.76 -12.07 -5.36
N ASP A 47 -1.89 -11.56 -5.85
CA ASP A 47 -2.03 -10.16 -6.24
C ASP A 47 -1.83 -9.23 -5.06
N VAL A 48 -2.43 -9.57 -3.92
CA VAL A 48 -2.33 -8.78 -2.69
C VAL A 48 -0.89 -8.72 -2.21
N VAL A 49 -0.20 -9.85 -2.14
CA VAL A 49 1.21 -9.89 -1.72
C VAL A 49 2.08 -9.09 -2.67
N PHE A 50 1.92 -9.30 -3.99
CA PHE A 50 2.72 -8.58 -4.98
C PHE A 50 2.57 -7.07 -4.86
N MET A 51 1.34 -6.56 -4.83
CA MET A 51 1.10 -5.13 -4.76
C MET A 51 1.48 -4.53 -3.41
N SER A 52 1.28 -5.28 -2.33
CA SER A 52 1.65 -4.84 -0.97
C SER A 52 3.16 -4.73 -0.78
N VAL A 53 3.92 -5.52 -1.51
CA VAL A 53 5.39 -5.46 -1.51
C VAL A 53 5.89 -4.42 -2.52
N ALA A 54 5.40 -4.47 -3.75
CA ALA A 54 5.89 -3.62 -4.84
C ALA A 54 5.69 -2.13 -4.57
N ALA A 55 4.50 -1.72 -4.12
CA ALA A 55 4.18 -0.31 -3.92
C ALA A 55 5.09 0.36 -2.88
N PRO A 56 5.22 -0.15 -1.63
CA PRO A 56 6.13 0.48 -0.67
C PRO A 56 7.60 0.35 -1.05
N VAL A 57 8.03 -0.77 -1.62
CA VAL A 57 9.43 -0.95 -2.04
C VAL A 57 9.80 0.10 -3.08
N LEU A 58 9.00 0.25 -4.13
CA LEU A 58 9.26 1.24 -5.18
C LEU A 58 9.18 2.66 -4.66
N GLY A 59 8.15 2.99 -3.89
CA GLY A 59 7.93 4.34 -3.38
C GLY A 59 8.99 4.78 -2.39
N ILE A 60 9.32 3.93 -1.43
CA ILE A 60 10.36 4.23 -0.42
C ILE A 60 11.73 4.32 -1.09
N THR A 61 12.04 3.39 -1.97
CA THR A 61 13.33 3.40 -2.69
C THR A 61 13.48 4.67 -3.51
N ALA A 62 12.46 5.09 -4.24
CA ALA A 62 12.49 6.33 -5.00
C ALA A 62 12.74 7.54 -4.10
N ALA A 63 12.03 7.63 -2.97
CA ALA A 63 12.19 8.74 -2.02
C ALA A 63 13.61 8.77 -1.43
N VAL A 64 14.16 7.61 -1.07
CA VAL A 64 15.52 7.49 -0.51
C VAL A 64 16.58 7.88 -1.53
N LEU A 65 16.44 7.46 -2.79
CA LEU A 65 17.37 7.82 -3.85
C LEU A 65 17.36 9.33 -4.11
N LEU A 66 16.19 9.94 -4.14
CA LEU A 66 16.06 11.39 -4.27
C LEU A 66 16.60 12.12 -3.05
N ALA A 67 16.49 11.54 -1.86
CA ALA A 67 16.98 12.11 -0.63
C ALA A 67 18.51 12.17 -0.57
N ARG A 68 19.21 11.37 -1.38
CA ARG A 68 20.66 11.50 -1.55
C ARG A 68 21.03 12.86 -2.13
N TRP A 69 20.15 13.40 -2.92
CA TRP A 69 20.29 14.72 -3.53
C TRP A 69 19.86 15.82 -2.55
N LYS A 70 18.63 15.72 -2.03
CA LYS A 70 18.11 16.66 -1.02
C LYS A 70 17.27 15.90 0.01
N PRO A 71 17.62 15.98 1.31
CA PRO A 71 16.90 15.25 2.37
C PRO A 71 15.41 15.54 2.44
N VAL A 72 14.97 16.70 1.95
CA VAL A 72 13.54 17.08 1.91
C VAL A 72 12.69 16.08 1.14
N PHE A 73 13.29 15.29 0.24
CA PHE A 73 12.54 14.31 -0.53
C PHE A 73 11.97 13.17 0.31
N LEU A 74 12.48 12.94 1.52
CA LEU A 74 11.83 11.99 2.45
C LEU A 74 10.45 12.53 2.87
N ARG A 75 10.36 13.80 3.21
CA ARG A 75 9.08 14.42 3.55
C ARG A 75 8.16 14.53 2.33
N VAL A 76 8.72 14.88 1.18
CA VAL A 76 7.97 14.91 -0.08
C VAL A 76 7.40 13.52 -0.38
N GLY A 77 8.22 12.47 -0.19
CA GLY A 77 7.77 11.09 -0.37
C GLY A 77 6.61 10.73 0.56
N GLN A 78 6.65 11.17 1.81
CA GLN A 78 5.54 10.95 2.75
C GLN A 78 4.25 11.63 2.28
N ILE A 79 4.34 12.88 1.85
CA ILE A 79 3.18 13.65 1.40
C ILE A 79 2.60 13.05 0.11
N VAL A 80 3.46 12.77 -0.87
CA VAL A 80 3.03 12.19 -2.14
C VAL A 80 2.48 10.78 -1.95
N GLY A 81 3.21 9.94 -1.21
CA GLY A 81 2.79 8.56 -0.95
C GLY A 81 1.48 8.48 -0.17
N GLY A 82 1.34 9.29 0.87
CA GLY A 82 0.10 9.36 1.63
C GLY A 82 -1.07 9.87 0.80
N SER A 83 -0.84 10.90 -0.02
CA SER A 83 -1.86 11.45 -0.91
C SER A 83 -2.28 10.44 -1.98
N VAL A 84 -1.34 9.75 -2.60
CA VAL A 84 -1.62 8.71 -3.60
C VAL A 84 -2.41 7.57 -2.96
N ALA A 85 -2.04 7.14 -1.74
CA ALA A 85 -2.77 6.08 -1.03
C ALA A 85 -4.23 6.47 -0.78
N VAL A 86 -4.49 7.70 -0.32
CA VAL A 86 -5.85 8.19 -0.07
C VAL A 86 -6.63 8.31 -1.39
N LEU A 87 -6.01 8.89 -2.43
CA LEU A 87 -6.67 9.08 -3.72
C LEU A 87 -6.98 7.74 -4.40
N THR A 88 -6.04 6.79 -4.35
CA THR A 88 -6.25 5.47 -4.94
C THR A 88 -7.21 4.61 -4.12
N ALA A 89 -7.37 4.88 -2.82
CA ALA A 89 -8.37 4.21 -2.01
C ALA A 89 -9.80 4.51 -2.47
N ILE A 90 -10.02 5.64 -3.14
CA ILE A 90 -11.32 5.99 -3.72
C ILE A 90 -11.63 5.13 -4.95
N GLY A 91 -10.60 4.63 -5.66
CA GLY A 91 -10.76 3.83 -6.87
C GLY A 91 -11.76 2.69 -6.75
N PRO A 92 -11.70 1.84 -5.69
CA PRO A 92 -12.67 0.75 -5.52
C PRO A 92 -14.13 1.20 -5.46
N LEU A 93 -14.41 2.43 -5.03
CA LEU A 93 -15.76 2.99 -5.01
C LEU A 93 -16.31 3.28 -6.42
N THR A 94 -15.41 3.43 -7.40
CA THR A 94 -15.77 3.71 -8.79
C THR A 94 -15.83 2.45 -9.65
N GLN A 95 -15.42 1.29 -9.07
CA GLN A 95 -15.45 0.00 -9.76
C GLN A 95 -16.79 -0.70 -9.48
N GLU A 96 -17.22 -1.53 -10.44
CA GLU A 96 -18.38 -2.37 -10.23
C GLU A 96 -17.99 -3.56 -9.35
N THR A 97 -18.39 -3.50 -8.08
CA THR A 97 -18.14 -4.56 -7.10
C THR A 97 -19.09 -4.40 -5.91
N ASP A 98 -19.13 -5.39 -5.04
CA ASP A 98 -19.91 -5.32 -3.81
C ASP A 98 -19.23 -4.44 -2.75
N GLY A 99 -20.01 -3.95 -1.80
CA GLY A 99 -19.52 -3.07 -0.74
C GLY A 99 -18.45 -3.69 0.13
N GLY A 100 -18.52 -5.00 0.38
CA GLY A 100 -17.50 -5.72 1.16
C GLY A 100 -16.15 -5.73 0.44
N THR A 101 -16.12 -5.95 -0.87
CA THR A 101 -14.90 -5.90 -1.68
C THR A 101 -14.34 -4.48 -1.71
N ALA A 102 -15.19 -3.48 -1.93
CA ALA A 102 -14.76 -2.08 -1.91
C ALA A 102 -14.13 -1.71 -0.56
N ALA A 103 -14.77 -2.07 0.55
CA ALA A 103 -14.25 -1.80 1.89
C ALA A 103 -12.91 -2.50 2.14
N THR A 104 -12.76 -3.74 1.69
CA THR A 104 -11.52 -4.51 1.79
C THR A 104 -10.38 -3.81 1.06
N LEU A 105 -10.62 -3.40 -0.19
CA LEU A 105 -9.61 -2.73 -1.02
C LEU A 105 -9.24 -1.34 -0.47
N ILE A 106 -10.22 -0.57 -0.01
CA ILE A 106 -9.98 0.73 0.61
C ILE A 106 -9.07 0.57 1.83
N THR A 107 -9.36 -0.40 2.68
CA THR A 107 -8.57 -0.70 3.87
C THR A 107 -7.13 -1.06 3.49
N MET A 108 -6.94 -1.92 2.50
CA MET A 108 -5.61 -2.30 2.01
C MET A 108 -4.80 -1.11 1.51
N HIS A 109 -5.41 -0.24 0.72
CA HIS A 109 -4.75 0.96 0.19
C HIS A 109 -4.30 1.89 1.31
N LEU A 110 -5.16 2.11 2.30
CA LEU A 110 -4.84 2.97 3.44
C LEU A 110 -3.71 2.37 4.28
N PHE A 111 -3.68 1.06 4.49
CA PHE A 111 -2.60 0.41 5.23
C PHE A 111 -1.25 0.48 4.51
N VAL A 112 -1.24 0.27 3.20
CA VAL A 112 0.01 0.40 2.41
C VAL A 112 0.55 1.83 2.52
N GLY A 113 -0.30 2.82 2.39
CA GLY A 113 0.08 4.21 2.55
C GLY A 113 0.62 4.52 3.94
N LEU A 114 -0.07 4.06 4.97
CA LEU A 114 0.36 4.24 6.37
C LEU A 114 1.73 3.61 6.62
N VAL A 115 1.93 2.38 6.18
CA VAL A 115 3.19 1.66 6.34
C VAL A 115 4.33 2.37 5.62
N ALA A 116 4.09 2.84 4.39
CA ALA A 116 5.11 3.57 3.62
C ALA A 116 5.48 4.89 4.31
N VAL A 117 4.51 5.65 4.78
CA VAL A 117 4.74 6.91 5.51
C VAL A 117 5.51 6.65 6.81
N ALA A 118 5.14 5.61 7.55
CA ALA A 118 5.82 5.25 8.80
C ALA A 118 7.27 4.82 8.55
N ALA A 119 7.51 4.05 7.50
CA ALA A 119 8.88 3.63 7.13
C ALA A 119 9.75 4.82 6.73
N LEU A 120 9.22 5.74 5.95
CA LEU A 120 9.93 6.97 5.58
C LEU A 120 10.21 7.85 6.81
N GLU A 121 9.30 7.90 7.77
CA GLU A 121 9.52 8.62 9.02
C GLU A 121 10.65 7.98 9.84
N ALA A 122 10.68 6.65 9.93
CA ALA A 122 11.76 5.93 10.60
C ALA A 122 13.12 6.23 9.95
N ILE A 123 13.17 6.23 8.62
CA ILE A 123 14.39 6.58 7.87
C ILE A 123 14.79 8.03 8.13
N ARG A 124 13.84 8.95 8.08
CA ARG A 124 14.07 10.37 8.32
C ARG A 124 14.66 10.62 9.71
N ARG A 125 14.08 9.99 10.72
CA ARG A 125 14.54 10.14 12.11
C ARG A 125 15.93 9.55 12.33
N SER A 126 16.28 8.47 11.65
CA SER A 126 17.59 7.84 11.79
C SER A 126 18.73 8.66 11.15
N ARG A 127 18.40 9.67 10.35
CA ARG A 127 19.38 10.56 9.71
C ARG A 127 19.72 11.80 10.54
N VAL A 128 19.03 12.01 11.64
CA VAL A 128 19.24 13.18 12.52
C VAL A 128 20.41 12.94 13.47
#